data_dd1f19077a5a025d01891ef7f7611e78
#
_entry.id   dd1f19077a5a025d01891ef7f7611e78
#
_cell.length_a   1.000
_cell.length_b   1.000
_cell.length_c   1.000
_cell.angle_alpha   90.00
_cell.angle_beta   90.00
_cell.angle_gamma   90.00
#
_symmetry.space_group_name_H-M   'P 1'
#
loop_
_entity.id
_entity.type
_entity.pdbx_description
1 polymer ?
#
loop_
_entity_poly.entity_id
_entity_poly.type
_entity_poly.pdbx_seq_one_letter_code
_entity_poly.pdbx_strand_id
1 'polypeptide(L)'
;MNRSSSGITYGVGAYVIWGLLPLYWRWLDRASAFEILANRAVWSLLVCILFLSYQKQLRSTLSLIKNARSFSLLAFTSLLLSINWGIYIWSVSVDRVVEAALGYYITPIVAISEIGRAHV
;
A
#
# COMPACT_ATOMS: atom_id res chain seq x y z
N MET A 1 -26.48 -7.55 15.58
CA MET A 1 -25.83 -7.22 14.28
C MET A 1 -24.72 -8.23 14.09
N ASN A 2 -24.85 -9.13 13.11
CA ASN A 2 -23.92 -10.25 12.93
C ASN A 2 -22.53 -9.76 12.55
N ARG A 3 -21.49 -10.12 13.31
CA ARG A 3 -20.07 -9.79 13.04
C ARG A 3 -19.64 -10.12 11.61
N SER A 4 -20.23 -11.15 11.02
CA SER A 4 -19.99 -11.60 9.65
C SER A 4 -20.47 -10.59 8.59
N SER A 5 -21.64 -9.99 8.73
CA SER A 5 -22.17 -9.02 7.75
C SER A 5 -21.38 -7.69 7.78
N SER A 6 -20.91 -7.26 8.95
CA SER A 6 -20.05 -6.07 9.06
C SER A 6 -18.71 -6.26 8.35
N GLY A 7 -18.10 -7.44 8.44
CA GLY A 7 -16.86 -7.76 7.75
C GLY A 7 -16.98 -7.68 6.23
N ILE A 8 -18.07 -8.24 5.69
CA ILE A 8 -18.36 -8.19 4.25
C ILE A 8 -18.56 -6.73 3.79
N THR A 9 -19.32 -5.94 4.54
CA THR A 9 -19.57 -4.52 4.19
C THR A 9 -18.27 -3.71 4.15
N TYR A 10 -17.40 -3.89 5.14
CA TYR A 10 -16.08 -3.21 5.15
C TYR A 10 -15.19 -3.70 4.00
N GLY A 11 -15.19 -5.00 3.70
CA GLY A 11 -14.45 -5.56 2.56
C GLY A 11 -14.92 -4.98 1.23
N VAL A 12 -16.22 -5.01 0.97
CA VAL A 12 -16.81 -4.42 -0.25
C VAL A 12 -16.48 -2.93 -0.35
N GLY A 13 -16.63 -2.17 0.74
CA GLY A 13 -16.29 -0.75 0.76
C GLY A 13 -14.82 -0.47 0.42
N ALA A 14 -13.91 -1.25 0.96
CA ALA A 14 -12.48 -1.15 0.66
C ALA A 14 -12.19 -1.42 -0.82
N TYR A 15 -12.75 -2.48 -1.40
CA TYR A 15 -12.57 -2.81 -2.81
C TYR A 15 -13.20 -1.79 -3.76
N VAL A 16 -14.35 -1.21 -3.41
CA VAL A 16 -14.96 -0.11 -4.19
C VAL A 16 -14.04 1.11 -4.19
N ILE A 17 -13.52 1.52 -3.03
CA ILE A 17 -12.58 2.64 -2.94
C ILE A 17 -11.32 2.35 -3.77
N TRP A 18 -10.76 1.15 -3.68
CA TRP A 18 -9.58 0.76 -4.45
C TRP A 18 -9.84 0.71 -5.96
N GLY A 19 -11.01 0.25 -6.37
CA GLY A 19 -11.42 0.24 -7.78
C GLY A 19 -11.61 1.63 -8.38
N LEU A 20 -11.90 2.64 -7.54
CA LEU A 20 -12.03 4.04 -7.98
C LEU A 20 -10.66 4.77 -8.07
N LEU A 21 -9.61 4.25 -7.42
CA LEU A 21 -8.27 4.87 -7.45
C LEU A 21 -7.71 5.11 -8.87
N PRO A 22 -7.82 4.16 -9.83
CA PRO A 22 -7.34 4.40 -11.18
C PRO A 22 -8.03 5.59 -11.87
N LEU A 23 -9.31 5.83 -11.60
CA LEU A 23 -10.04 7.00 -12.12
C LEU A 23 -9.48 8.31 -11.53
N TYR A 24 -9.16 8.31 -10.25
CA TYR A 24 -8.51 9.44 -9.59
C TYR A 24 -7.12 9.72 -10.20
N TRP A 25 -6.31 8.68 -10.44
CA TRP A 25 -5.01 8.84 -11.08
C TRP A 25 -5.11 9.41 -12.50
N ARG A 26 -6.13 9.02 -13.23
CA ARG A 26 -6.39 9.49 -14.58
C ARG A 26 -6.73 11.00 -14.65
N TRP A 27 -7.29 11.55 -13.58
CA TRP A 27 -7.52 13.00 -13.47
C TRP A 27 -6.25 13.80 -13.18
N LEU A 28 -5.19 13.13 -12.75
CA LEU A 28 -3.88 13.73 -12.52
C LEU A 28 -2.96 13.65 -13.76
N ASP A 29 -3.50 13.67 -14.95
CA ASP A 29 -2.80 13.51 -16.26
C ASP A 29 -1.56 14.39 -16.45
N ARG A 30 -1.40 15.44 -15.65
CA ARG A 30 -0.27 16.39 -15.74
C ARG A 30 0.87 16.07 -14.76
N ALA A 31 0.67 15.18 -13.82
CA ALA A 31 1.68 14.83 -12.81
C ALA A 31 2.42 13.56 -13.23
N SER A 32 3.75 13.58 -13.15
CA SER A 32 4.53 12.37 -13.40
C SER A 32 4.28 11.32 -12.31
N ALA A 33 4.45 10.04 -12.64
CA ALA A 33 4.31 8.94 -11.67
C ALA A 33 5.20 9.16 -10.44
N PHE A 34 6.39 9.73 -10.64
CA PHE A 34 7.32 10.05 -9.56
C PHE A 34 6.79 11.16 -8.64
N GLU A 35 6.20 12.22 -9.19
CA GLU A 35 5.60 13.31 -8.40
C GLU A 35 4.43 12.81 -7.55
N ILE A 36 3.58 11.98 -8.12
CA ILE A 36 2.46 11.36 -7.41
C ILE A 36 2.99 10.50 -6.25
N LEU A 37 4.00 9.67 -6.49
CA LEU A 37 4.60 8.81 -5.47
C LEU A 37 5.26 9.63 -4.36
N ALA A 38 6.00 10.69 -4.72
CA ALA A 38 6.67 11.57 -3.77
C ALA A 38 5.67 12.32 -2.88
N ASN A 39 4.64 12.92 -3.47
CA ASN A 39 3.57 13.60 -2.72
C ASN A 39 2.87 12.63 -1.77
N ARG A 40 2.53 11.43 -2.23
CA ARG A 40 1.93 10.40 -1.38
C ARG A 40 2.83 10.04 -0.20
N ALA A 41 4.13 9.88 -0.40
CA ALA A 41 5.08 9.57 0.66
C ALA A 41 5.13 10.69 1.71
N VAL A 42 5.20 11.95 1.27
CA VAL A 42 5.24 13.13 2.16
C VAL A 42 3.97 13.24 3.00
N TRP A 43 2.79 13.17 2.37
CA TRP A 43 1.51 13.27 3.07
C TRP A 43 1.27 12.10 4.01
N SER A 44 1.63 10.88 3.61
CA SER A 44 1.54 9.70 4.47
C SER A 44 2.45 9.83 5.69
N LEU A 45 3.68 10.31 5.50
CA LEU A 45 4.61 10.56 6.60
C LEU A 45 4.05 11.59 7.60
N LEU A 46 3.51 12.70 7.11
CA LEU A 46 2.86 13.73 7.94
C LEU A 46 1.72 13.15 8.78
N VAL A 47 0.81 12.42 8.14
CA VAL A 47 -0.32 11.79 8.84
C VAL A 47 0.16 10.77 9.87
N CYS A 48 1.15 9.95 9.53
CA CYS A 48 1.75 8.98 10.47
C CYS A 48 2.38 9.68 11.68
N ILE A 49 3.14 10.76 11.47
CA ILE A 49 3.76 11.52 12.56
C ILE A 49 2.69 12.12 13.48
N LEU A 50 1.65 12.75 12.92
CA LEU A 50 0.54 13.32 13.68
C LEU A 50 -0.18 12.24 14.50
N PHE A 51 -0.48 11.11 13.89
CA PHE A 51 -1.17 9.99 14.54
C PHE A 51 -0.33 9.37 15.67
N LEU A 52 0.96 9.13 15.43
CA LEU A 52 1.88 8.60 16.46
C LEU A 52 2.11 9.60 17.58
N SER A 53 2.12 10.90 17.28
CA SER A 53 2.21 11.96 18.28
C SER A 53 0.95 11.99 19.16
N TYR A 54 -0.22 11.88 18.55
CA TYR A 54 -1.50 11.79 19.27
C TYR A 54 -1.55 10.57 20.20
N GLN A 55 -1.08 9.42 19.73
CA GLN A 55 -1.00 8.19 20.52
C GLN A 55 0.16 8.16 21.52
N LYS A 56 1.01 9.20 21.57
CA LYS A 56 2.23 9.27 22.42
C LYS A 56 3.22 8.12 22.16
N GLN A 57 3.16 7.50 20.99
CA GLN A 57 4.01 6.35 20.59
C GLN A 57 5.21 6.75 19.74
N LEU A 58 5.40 8.04 19.45
CA LEU A 58 6.46 8.52 18.58
C LEU A 58 7.85 8.10 19.07
N ARG A 59 8.12 8.21 20.39
CA ARG A 59 9.40 7.81 20.98
C ARG A 59 9.67 6.30 20.86
N SER A 60 8.66 5.48 21.05
CA SER A 60 8.75 4.03 20.92
C SER A 60 9.06 3.65 19.45
N THR A 61 8.37 4.27 18.49
CA THR A 61 8.61 4.04 17.06
C THR A 61 10.00 4.49 16.65
N LEU A 62 10.47 5.64 17.12
CA LEU A 62 11.83 6.13 16.86
C LEU A 62 12.90 5.22 17.46
N SER A 63 12.62 4.55 18.58
CA SER A 63 13.56 3.58 19.17
C SER A 63 13.75 2.34 18.29
N LEU A 64 12.72 1.92 17.54
CA LEU A 64 12.82 0.82 16.57
C LEU A 64 13.76 1.17 15.42
N ILE A 65 13.74 2.42 14.97
CA ILE A 65 14.61 2.90 13.88
C ILE A 65 16.09 2.96 14.31
N LYS A 66 16.36 3.10 15.60
CA LYS A 66 17.75 3.08 16.12
C LYS A 66 18.39 1.68 16.07
N ASN A 67 17.59 0.65 16.01
CA ASN A 67 18.10 -0.72 15.84
C ASN A 67 18.42 -0.96 14.36
N ALA A 68 19.70 -1.14 14.02
CA ALA A 68 20.16 -1.31 12.66
C ALA A 68 19.44 -2.44 11.89
N ARG A 69 19.15 -3.56 12.56
CA ARG A 69 18.43 -4.68 11.96
C ARG A 69 16.98 -4.31 11.62
N SER A 70 16.27 -3.67 12.54
CA SER A 70 14.89 -3.22 12.32
C SER A 70 14.83 -2.15 11.23
N PHE A 71 15.77 -1.22 11.25
CA PHE A 71 15.89 -0.18 10.23
C PHE A 71 16.14 -0.78 8.84
N SER A 72 17.09 -1.71 8.72
CA SER A 72 17.40 -2.37 7.45
C SER A 72 16.19 -3.12 6.88
N LEU A 73 15.46 -3.87 7.71
CA LEU A 73 14.25 -4.57 7.29
C LEU A 73 13.16 -3.60 6.85
N LEU A 74 12.91 -2.53 7.62
CA LEU A 74 11.92 -1.51 7.27
C LEU A 74 12.30 -0.76 5.99
N ALA A 75 13.57 -0.41 5.83
CA ALA A 75 14.07 0.25 4.63
C ALA A 75 13.92 -0.64 3.39
N PHE A 76 14.27 -1.92 3.51
CA PHE A 76 14.14 -2.88 2.41
C PHE A 76 12.68 -3.10 2.00
N THR A 77 11.79 -3.32 2.98
CA THR A 77 10.35 -3.48 2.69
C THR A 77 9.73 -2.20 2.12
N SER A 78 10.12 -1.03 2.62
CA SER A 78 9.67 0.26 2.09
C SER A 78 10.14 0.48 0.65
N LEU A 79 11.37 0.09 0.32
CA LEU A 79 11.90 0.17 -1.03
C LEU A 79 11.11 -0.74 -1.99
N LEU A 80 10.87 -1.99 -1.61
CA LEU A 80 10.08 -2.92 -2.42
C LEU A 80 8.65 -2.40 -2.65
N LEU A 81 8.01 -1.88 -1.61
CA LEU A 81 6.69 -1.26 -1.70
C LEU A 81 6.70 -0.03 -2.63
N SER A 82 7.71 0.82 -2.52
CA SER A 82 7.84 2.01 -3.38
C SER A 82 8.01 1.63 -4.85
N ILE A 83 8.81 0.61 -5.14
CA ILE A 83 8.98 0.08 -6.51
C ILE A 83 7.64 -0.47 -7.02
N ASN A 84 6.96 -1.29 -6.23
CA ASN A 84 5.67 -1.87 -6.60
C ASN A 84 4.63 -0.80 -6.93
N TRP A 85 4.49 0.20 -6.07
CA TRP A 85 3.57 1.32 -6.30
C TRP A 85 4.00 2.22 -7.45
N GLY A 86 5.31 2.44 -7.62
CA GLY A 86 5.85 3.20 -8.74
C GLY A 86 5.50 2.56 -10.08
N ILE A 87 5.69 1.24 -10.20
CA ILE A 87 5.32 0.47 -11.40
C ILE A 87 3.81 0.56 -11.66
N TYR A 88 2.99 0.42 -10.60
CA TYR A 88 1.54 0.51 -10.73
C TYR A 88 1.09 1.89 -11.24
N ILE A 89 1.56 2.97 -10.62
CA ILE A 89 1.21 4.34 -11.00
C ILE A 89 1.69 4.63 -12.43
N TRP A 90 2.91 4.20 -12.76
CA TRP A 90 3.42 4.32 -14.12
C TRP A 90 2.56 3.54 -15.14
N SER A 91 2.16 2.31 -14.83
CA SER A 91 1.28 1.53 -15.70
C SER A 91 -0.06 2.21 -15.95
N VAL A 92 -0.62 2.85 -14.93
CA VAL A 92 -1.86 3.63 -15.07
C VAL A 92 -1.62 4.87 -15.93
N SER A 93 -0.49 5.56 -15.79
CA SER A 93 -0.17 6.78 -16.56
C SER A 93 0.09 6.52 -18.04
N VAL A 94 0.43 5.28 -18.43
CA VAL A 94 0.61 4.87 -19.83
C VAL A 94 -0.56 4.03 -20.36
N ASP A 95 -1.74 4.15 -19.75
CA ASP A 95 -2.98 3.45 -20.11
C ASP A 95 -2.91 1.91 -20.09
N ARG A 96 -1.96 1.32 -19.34
CA ARG A 96 -1.81 -0.13 -19.16
C ARG A 96 -2.43 -0.66 -17.87
N VAL A 97 -3.60 -0.14 -17.54
CA VAL A 97 -4.31 -0.50 -16.28
C VAL A 97 -4.68 -1.98 -16.23
N VAL A 98 -5.05 -2.55 -17.37
CA VAL A 98 -5.47 -3.96 -17.46
C VAL A 98 -4.29 -4.90 -17.18
N GLU A 99 -3.11 -4.62 -17.75
CA GLU A 99 -1.92 -5.43 -17.51
C GLU A 99 -1.47 -5.32 -16.04
N ALA A 100 -1.55 -4.12 -15.45
CA ALA A 100 -1.28 -3.93 -14.03
C ALA A 100 -2.26 -4.73 -13.17
N ALA A 101 -3.56 -4.71 -13.48
CA ALA A 101 -4.57 -5.48 -12.79
C ALA A 101 -4.33 -6.99 -12.88
N LEU A 102 -3.96 -7.51 -14.05
CA LEU A 102 -3.62 -8.92 -14.24
C LEU A 102 -2.46 -9.36 -13.34
N GLY A 103 -1.44 -8.51 -13.15
CA GLY A 103 -0.36 -8.78 -12.21
C GLY A 103 -0.85 -8.99 -10.76
N TYR A 104 -1.87 -8.25 -10.33
CA TYR A 104 -2.45 -8.41 -8.99
C TYR A 104 -3.26 -9.70 -8.83
N TYR A 105 -3.78 -10.30 -9.90
CA TYR A 105 -4.46 -11.60 -9.82
C TYR A 105 -3.51 -12.76 -9.49
N ILE A 106 -2.21 -12.59 -9.70
CA ILE A 106 -1.20 -13.59 -9.34
C ILE A 106 -1.02 -13.64 -7.81
N THR A 107 -1.20 -12.51 -7.13
CA THR A 107 -0.99 -12.39 -5.67
C THR A 107 -1.82 -13.40 -4.85
N PRO A 108 -3.13 -13.58 -5.06
CA PRO A 108 -3.91 -14.59 -4.35
C PRO A 108 -3.42 -16.02 -4.60
N ILE A 109 -2.95 -16.33 -5.80
CA ILE A 109 -2.45 -17.66 -6.16
C ILE A 109 -1.17 -17.97 -5.38
N VAL A 110 -0.26 -17.00 -5.31
CA VAL A 110 0.98 -17.11 -4.51
C VAL A 110 0.64 -17.23 -3.03
N ALA A 111 -0.26 -16.40 -2.51
CA ALA A 111 -0.68 -16.45 -1.10
C ALA A 111 -1.29 -17.81 -0.73
N ILE A 112 -2.14 -18.41 -1.59
CA ILE A 112 -2.71 -19.74 -1.34
C ILE A 112 -1.61 -20.80 -1.32
N SER A 113 -0.62 -20.71 -2.21
CA SER A 113 0.49 -21.66 -2.25
C SER A 113 1.39 -21.56 -1.00
N GLU A 114 1.57 -20.36 -0.45
CA GLU A 114 2.33 -20.15 0.78
C GLU A 114 1.57 -20.66 2.03
N ILE A 115 0.27 -20.39 2.12
CA ILE A 115 -0.59 -20.89 3.20
C ILE A 115 -0.64 -22.41 3.18
N GLY A 116 -0.74 -23.04 2.00
CA GLY A 116 -0.69 -24.49 1.85
C GLY A 116 0.61 -25.11 2.32
N ARG A 117 1.74 -24.40 2.19
CA ARG A 117 3.04 -24.84 2.72
C ARG A 117 3.16 -24.75 4.25
N ALA A 118 2.49 -23.79 4.85
CA ALA A 118 2.56 -23.58 6.31
C ALA A 118 1.73 -24.59 7.10
N HIS A 119 0.87 -25.37 6.44
CA HIS A 119 0.00 -26.38 7.05
C HIS A 119 0.46 -27.83 6.79
N VAL A 120 1.60 -28.04 6.14
CA VAL A 120 2.25 -29.35 5.94
C VAL A 120 3.50 -29.42 6.80
#